data_d1b1c0f41ad0704187f76ddcfbf6dbbe
#
_entry.id   d1b1c0f41ad0704187f76ddcfbf6dbbe
#
_cell.length_a   1.000
_cell.length_b   1.000
_cell.length_c   1.000
_cell.angle_alpha   90.00
_cell.angle_beta   90.00
_cell.angle_gamma   90.00
#
_symmetry.space_group_name_H-M   'P 1'
#
loop_
_entity.id
_entity.type
_entity.pdbx_description
1 polymer ?
#
loop_
_entity_poly.entity_id
_entity_poly.type
_entity_poly.pdbx_seq_one_letter_code
_entity_poly.pdbx_strand_id
1 'polypeptide(L)'
;MIKKLFLFVAAFTLLASSCTQRLTDFTVISTKNVPIGNQPTDLKKGNMRVQGVDKRHIILFIPLGFPNLKEAIDKAIEKYPGAIALADGVVKSKFMDFLVYGFNSYIVEGTPLYPSDLVQPNNNQYSTTNNIGNSNNAGNVSNVMRITHQVNNEQNVTELAKMYGVSVADILKWNKLTNPALTPGQNIIIYLPN
;
A
#
# COMPACT_ATOMS: atom_id res chain seq x y z
N MET A 1 -42.22 -20.06 24.92
CA MET A 1 -41.23 -20.32 23.88
C MET A 1 -40.37 -19.08 23.57
N ILE A 2 -40.94 -17.91 23.33
CA ILE A 2 -40.24 -16.66 22.96
C ILE A 2 -39.17 -16.24 24.01
N LYS A 3 -39.44 -16.31 25.32
CA LYS A 3 -38.44 -15.97 26.37
C LYS A 3 -37.21 -16.85 26.34
N LYS A 4 -37.35 -18.15 26.06
CA LYS A 4 -36.20 -19.08 25.93
C LYS A 4 -35.42 -18.80 24.67
N LEU A 5 -36.08 -18.45 23.57
CA LEU A 5 -35.43 -18.03 22.32
C LEU A 5 -34.64 -16.72 22.50
N PHE A 6 -35.21 -15.76 23.21
CA PHE A 6 -34.56 -14.46 23.51
C PHE A 6 -33.31 -14.64 24.39
N LEU A 7 -33.39 -15.51 25.40
CA LEU A 7 -32.24 -15.88 26.25
C LEU A 7 -31.14 -16.57 25.44
N PHE A 8 -31.51 -17.44 24.48
CA PHE A 8 -30.56 -18.13 23.62
C PHE A 8 -29.87 -17.16 22.65
N VAL A 9 -30.60 -16.24 22.06
CA VAL A 9 -30.06 -15.19 21.19
C VAL A 9 -29.16 -14.23 21.98
N ALA A 10 -29.57 -13.81 23.18
CA ALA A 10 -28.76 -12.94 24.03
C ALA A 10 -27.46 -13.63 24.50
N ALA A 11 -27.52 -14.92 24.86
CA ALA A 11 -26.32 -15.72 25.17
C ALA A 11 -25.40 -15.89 23.96
N PHE A 12 -25.95 -16.07 22.76
CA PHE A 12 -25.20 -16.24 21.53
C PHE A 12 -24.46 -14.95 21.10
N THR A 13 -25.07 -13.77 21.33
CA THR A 13 -24.42 -12.46 21.04
C THR A 13 -23.26 -12.16 21.98
N LEU A 14 -23.25 -12.68 23.20
CA LEU A 14 -22.15 -12.51 24.17
C LEU A 14 -20.91 -13.36 23.84
N LEU A 15 -21.05 -14.39 23.00
CA LEU A 15 -19.95 -15.29 22.63
C LEU A 15 -19.08 -14.75 21.49
N ALA A 16 -19.52 -13.70 20.78
CA ALA A 16 -18.74 -13.07 19.71
C ALA A 16 -17.78 -12.02 20.31
N SER A 17 -16.57 -12.43 20.65
CA SER A 17 -15.53 -11.52 21.15
C SER A 17 -14.60 -11.11 20.00
N SER A 18 -14.49 -9.81 19.73
CA SER A 18 -13.50 -9.25 18.83
C SER A 18 -12.69 -8.19 19.57
N CYS A 19 -11.39 -8.42 19.70
CA CYS A 19 -10.49 -7.49 20.34
C CYS A 19 -9.45 -6.98 19.34
N THR A 20 -9.30 -5.65 19.28
CA THR A 20 -8.19 -5.02 18.55
C THR A 20 -7.33 -4.29 19.56
N GLN A 21 -6.06 -4.67 19.64
CA GLN A 21 -5.08 -4.11 20.54
C GLN A 21 -3.99 -3.38 19.77
N ARG A 22 -3.69 -2.14 20.15
CA ARG A 22 -2.51 -1.41 19.68
C ARG A 22 -1.30 -1.96 20.43
N LEU A 23 -0.32 -2.48 19.68
CA LEU A 23 0.88 -3.09 20.26
C LEU A 23 1.99 -2.07 20.47
N THR A 24 2.29 -1.30 19.42
CA THR A 24 3.36 -0.31 19.45
C THR A 24 3.21 0.71 18.33
N ASP A 25 3.83 1.86 18.52
CA ASP A 25 4.05 2.88 17.51
C ASP A 25 5.51 2.84 17.06
N PHE A 26 5.75 3.27 15.83
CA PHE A 26 7.10 3.38 15.30
C PHE A 26 7.27 4.67 14.50
N THR A 27 8.48 5.23 14.57
CA THR A 27 8.85 6.38 13.75
C THR A 27 9.23 5.93 12.35
N VAL A 28 10.06 4.89 12.24
CA VAL A 28 10.43 4.25 10.95
C VAL A 28 10.59 2.76 11.18
N ILE A 29 10.06 1.98 10.24
CA ILE A 29 10.24 0.53 10.20
C ILE A 29 10.48 0.07 8.75
N SER A 30 11.41 -0.87 8.58
CA SER A 30 11.67 -1.51 7.29
C SER A 30 12.04 -2.97 7.49
N THR A 31 11.64 -3.80 6.54
CA THR A 31 12.08 -5.18 6.38
C THR A 31 12.98 -5.33 5.15
N LYS A 32 13.12 -4.26 4.36
CA LYS A 32 13.99 -4.19 3.18
C LYS A 32 15.34 -3.57 3.54
N ASN A 33 16.35 -3.87 2.75
CA ASN A 33 17.65 -3.23 2.91
C ASN A 33 17.54 -1.74 2.59
N VAL A 34 17.63 -0.92 3.62
CA VAL A 34 17.75 0.52 3.46
C VAL A 34 19.24 0.82 3.25
N PRO A 35 19.64 1.47 2.15
CA PRO A 35 21.04 1.83 1.93
C PRO A 35 21.44 2.90 2.95
N ILE A 36 22.09 2.45 4.01
CA ILE A 36 22.71 3.32 5.02
C ILE A 36 24.16 3.51 4.59
N GLY A 37 24.40 4.41 3.65
CA GLY A 37 25.73 4.73 3.14
C GLY A 37 26.24 6.08 3.64
N ASN A 38 27.45 6.45 3.22
CA ASN A 38 28.08 7.73 3.54
C ASN A 38 27.41 8.96 2.90
N GLN A 39 26.42 8.74 2.06
CA GLN A 39 25.52 9.76 1.51
C GLN A 39 24.16 9.63 2.21
N PRO A 40 23.62 10.70 2.80
CA PRO A 40 22.26 10.66 3.32
C PRO A 40 21.32 10.39 2.15
N THR A 41 20.74 9.19 2.12
CA THR A 41 19.64 8.90 1.20
C THR A 41 18.47 9.76 1.63
N ASP A 42 18.18 10.77 0.85
CA ASP A 42 17.05 11.67 1.10
C ASP A 42 15.77 10.86 0.90
N LEU A 43 15.07 10.55 2.00
CA LEU A 43 13.85 9.77 1.98
C LEU A 43 12.64 10.72 1.93
N LYS A 44 11.80 10.54 0.95
CA LYS A 44 10.53 11.26 0.84
C LYS A 44 9.38 10.43 1.42
N LYS A 45 8.43 11.11 2.05
CA LYS A 45 7.18 10.50 2.51
C LYS A 45 6.16 10.45 1.37
N GLY A 46 5.46 9.34 1.25
CA GLY A 46 4.29 9.22 0.39
C GLY A 46 3.14 10.11 0.87
N ASN A 47 2.23 10.40 -0.03
CA ASN A 47 1.09 11.28 0.21
C ASN A 47 -0.08 10.58 0.93
N MET A 48 0.00 9.28 1.19
CA MET A 48 -1.07 8.51 1.81
C MET A 48 -0.51 7.45 2.77
N ARG A 49 -1.34 7.08 3.75
CA ARG A 49 -1.04 5.96 4.64
C ARG A 49 -1.40 4.65 3.95
N VAL A 50 -0.56 3.65 4.16
CA VAL A 50 -0.77 2.28 3.69
C VAL A 50 -0.96 1.35 4.87
N GLN A 51 -1.66 0.23 4.63
CA GLN A 51 -1.91 -0.80 5.62
C GLN A 51 -1.52 -2.17 5.06
N GLY A 52 -0.75 -2.94 5.81
CA GLY A 52 -0.50 -4.35 5.54
C GLY A 52 -1.11 -5.21 6.63
N VAL A 53 -1.61 -6.38 6.24
CA VAL A 53 -2.25 -7.33 7.14
C VAL A 53 -1.73 -8.73 6.87
N ASP A 54 -1.28 -9.41 7.92
CA ASP A 54 -1.13 -10.86 7.88
C ASP A 54 -2.11 -11.50 8.85
N LYS A 55 -2.99 -12.36 8.31
CA LYS A 55 -4.08 -12.99 9.02
C LYS A 55 -3.99 -14.50 8.92
N ARG A 56 -4.21 -15.20 10.05
CA ARG A 56 -4.32 -16.64 10.12
C ARG A 56 -5.65 -17.04 10.75
N HIS A 57 -6.24 -18.08 10.18
CA HIS A 57 -7.56 -18.56 10.59
C HIS A 57 -7.43 -19.63 11.66
N ILE A 58 -8.46 -19.70 12.51
CA ILE A 58 -8.64 -20.72 13.54
C ILE A 58 -9.96 -21.42 13.20
N ILE A 59 -9.94 -22.71 12.99
CA ILE A 59 -11.12 -23.52 12.64
C ILE A 59 -11.26 -24.62 13.70
N LEU A 60 -12.46 -24.72 14.30
CA LEU A 60 -12.73 -25.71 15.36
C LEU A 60 -11.65 -25.71 16.45
N PHE A 61 -11.22 -24.51 16.89
CA PHE A 61 -10.15 -24.29 17.88
C PHE A 61 -8.74 -24.69 17.42
N ILE A 62 -8.57 -25.16 16.17
CA ILE A 62 -7.26 -25.51 15.61
C ILE A 62 -6.72 -24.30 14.83
N PRO A 63 -5.57 -23.70 15.25
CA PRO A 63 -4.96 -22.61 14.53
C PRO A 63 -4.27 -23.14 13.25
N LEU A 64 -4.59 -22.55 12.11
CA LEU A 64 -3.94 -22.82 10.81
C LEU A 64 -2.66 -21.97 10.65
N GLY A 65 -1.85 -21.91 11.69
CA GLY A 65 -0.61 -21.14 11.75
C GLY A 65 -0.73 -19.88 12.60
N PHE A 66 0.39 -19.15 12.69
CA PHE A 66 0.49 -17.89 13.42
C PHE A 66 0.72 -16.73 12.46
N PRO A 67 0.11 -15.55 12.70
CA PRO A 67 0.38 -14.38 11.88
C PRO A 67 1.83 -13.92 12.08
N ASN A 68 2.42 -13.39 11.02
CA ASN A 68 3.80 -12.93 11.01
C ASN A 68 3.84 -11.41 10.85
N LEU A 69 4.46 -10.71 11.79
CA LEU A 69 4.56 -9.27 11.76
C LEU A 69 5.40 -8.78 10.56
N LYS A 70 6.48 -9.51 10.22
CA LYS A 70 7.30 -9.19 9.05
C LYS A 70 6.47 -9.20 7.77
N GLU A 71 5.64 -10.22 7.57
CA GLU A 71 4.74 -10.32 6.42
C GLU A 71 3.73 -9.15 6.36
N ALA A 72 3.23 -8.70 7.51
CA ALA A 72 2.34 -7.56 7.57
C ALA A 72 3.06 -6.26 7.18
N ILE A 73 4.33 -6.09 7.61
CA ILE A 73 5.16 -4.94 7.23
C ILE A 73 5.48 -4.98 5.73
N ASP A 74 5.92 -6.12 5.21
CA ASP A 74 6.25 -6.30 3.79
C ASP A 74 5.03 -5.96 2.92
N LYS A 75 3.87 -6.50 3.25
CA LYS A 75 2.61 -6.20 2.56
C LYS A 75 2.21 -4.72 2.63
N ALA A 76 2.54 -4.02 3.71
CA ALA A 76 2.29 -2.58 3.81
C ALA A 76 3.25 -1.79 2.90
N ILE A 77 4.54 -2.11 2.91
CA ILE A 77 5.56 -1.44 2.09
C ILE A 77 5.27 -1.66 0.60
N GLU A 78 4.92 -2.88 0.20
CA GLU A 78 4.68 -3.26 -1.19
C GLU A 78 3.43 -2.64 -1.81
N LYS A 79 2.52 -2.12 -0.98
CA LYS A 79 1.37 -1.36 -1.49
C LYS A 79 1.74 -0.03 -2.13
N TYR A 80 2.92 0.51 -1.82
CA TYR A 80 3.42 1.72 -2.44
C TYR A 80 4.68 1.39 -3.23
N PRO A 81 4.63 1.38 -4.57
CA PRO A 81 5.78 1.05 -5.42
C PRO A 81 6.96 1.97 -5.14
N GLY A 82 8.14 1.36 -5.03
CA GLY A 82 9.37 2.08 -4.69
C GLY A 82 9.54 2.38 -3.21
N ALA A 83 8.56 2.09 -2.36
CA ALA A 83 8.74 2.22 -0.92
C ALA A 83 9.74 1.18 -0.39
N ILE A 84 10.59 1.63 0.50
CA ILE A 84 11.60 0.80 1.19
C ILE A 84 11.36 0.74 2.69
N ALA A 85 10.53 1.62 3.25
CA ALA A 85 10.23 1.69 4.66
C ALA A 85 8.84 2.32 4.89
N LEU A 86 8.37 2.27 6.13
CA LEU A 86 7.19 2.99 6.61
C LEU A 86 7.59 3.96 7.71
N ALA A 87 6.98 5.14 7.72
CA ALA A 87 7.13 6.14 8.78
C ALA A 87 5.81 6.40 9.51
N ASP A 88 5.93 6.93 10.74
CA ASP A 88 4.82 7.43 11.57
C ASP A 88 3.68 6.41 11.67
N GLY A 89 4.04 5.18 11.97
CA GLY A 89 3.09 4.08 11.90
C GLY A 89 2.74 3.45 13.23
N VAL A 90 1.83 2.51 13.16
CA VAL A 90 1.31 1.74 14.28
C VAL A 90 1.19 0.27 13.93
N VAL A 91 1.51 -0.58 14.88
CA VAL A 91 1.28 -2.02 14.83
C VAL A 91 0.10 -2.35 15.72
N LYS A 92 -0.88 -3.07 15.19
CA LYS A 92 -2.05 -3.56 15.91
C LYS A 92 -2.13 -5.08 15.81
N SER A 93 -2.63 -5.71 16.85
CA SER A 93 -3.10 -7.10 16.81
C SER A 93 -4.61 -7.11 16.82
N LYS A 94 -5.21 -7.95 16.00
CA LYS A 94 -6.64 -8.19 16.02
C LYS A 94 -6.89 -9.67 16.15
N PHE A 95 -7.63 -10.00 17.19
CA PHE A 95 -8.11 -11.35 17.45
C PHE A 95 -9.64 -11.35 17.40
N MET A 96 -10.20 -12.37 16.77
CA MET A 96 -11.62 -12.66 16.80
C MET A 96 -11.79 -14.16 16.96
N ASP A 97 -12.62 -14.54 17.90
CA ASP A 97 -13.01 -15.93 18.10
C ASP A 97 -14.53 -16.03 18.18
N PHE A 98 -15.07 -16.97 17.44
CA PHE A 98 -16.49 -17.25 17.38
C PHE A 98 -16.70 -18.75 17.24
N LEU A 99 -17.02 -19.41 18.34
CA LEU A 99 -17.34 -20.82 18.55
C LEU A 99 -16.63 -21.85 17.66
N VAL A 100 -16.75 -21.76 16.33
CA VAL A 100 -16.18 -22.71 15.35
C VAL A 100 -15.18 -22.06 14.39
N TYR A 101 -15.11 -20.72 14.39
CA TYR A 101 -14.26 -19.95 13.49
C TYR A 101 -13.70 -18.72 14.20
N GLY A 102 -12.41 -18.55 14.09
CA GLY A 102 -11.71 -17.37 14.58
C GLY A 102 -10.59 -16.94 13.63
N PHE A 103 -9.97 -15.83 13.93
CA PHE A 103 -8.74 -15.42 13.29
C PHE A 103 -7.86 -14.59 14.24
N ASN A 104 -6.56 -14.68 14.00
CA ASN A 104 -5.57 -13.79 14.57
C ASN A 104 -4.83 -13.05 13.44
N SER A 105 -4.54 -11.77 13.62
CA SER A 105 -3.87 -10.97 12.60
C SER A 105 -2.99 -9.88 13.19
N TYR A 106 -1.88 -9.60 12.49
CA TYR A 106 -1.14 -8.36 12.65
C TYR A 106 -1.55 -7.38 11.57
N ILE A 107 -1.72 -6.13 11.99
CA ILE A 107 -2.08 -5.00 11.12
C ILE A 107 -1.01 -3.95 11.32
N VAL A 108 -0.36 -3.54 10.24
CA VAL A 108 0.66 -2.49 10.23
C VAL A 108 0.16 -1.36 9.36
N GLU A 109 0.14 -0.16 9.91
CA GLU A 109 -0.27 1.06 9.21
C GLU A 109 0.86 2.08 9.31
N GLY A 110 1.18 2.76 8.21
CA GLY A 110 2.22 3.78 8.19
C GLY A 110 2.21 4.58 6.89
N THR A 111 3.04 5.62 6.84
CA THR A 111 3.28 6.41 5.64
C THR A 111 4.49 5.82 4.91
N PRO A 112 4.39 5.46 3.62
CA PRO A 112 5.52 4.88 2.90
C PRO A 112 6.66 5.89 2.75
N LEU A 113 7.90 5.40 2.89
CA LEU A 113 9.13 6.13 2.60
C LEU A 113 9.80 5.53 1.37
N TYR A 114 10.23 6.40 0.47
CA TYR A 114 10.95 6.01 -0.74
C TYR A 114 12.16 6.93 -0.98
N PRO A 115 13.24 6.42 -1.60
CA PRO A 115 14.43 7.20 -1.92
C PRO A 115 14.13 8.29 -2.92
N SER A 116 14.63 9.51 -2.69
CA SER A 116 14.44 10.64 -3.60
C SER A 116 15.14 10.47 -4.95
N ASP A 117 16.18 9.64 -5.01
CA ASP A 117 16.91 9.29 -6.23
C ASP A 117 16.10 8.43 -7.21
N LEU A 118 15.08 7.68 -6.72
CA LEU A 118 14.08 7.05 -7.60
C LEU A 118 13.17 8.09 -8.29
N VAL A 119 13.25 9.34 -7.88
CA VAL A 119 12.54 10.50 -8.46
C VAL A 119 13.32 11.13 -9.61
N GLN A 120 14.55 10.72 -9.89
CA GLN A 120 15.30 11.25 -11.03
C GLN A 120 14.64 10.78 -12.34
N PRO A 121 14.14 11.69 -13.20
CA PRO A 121 13.92 11.32 -14.57
C PRO A 121 15.29 10.92 -15.11
N ASN A 122 15.40 9.68 -15.57
CA ASN A 122 16.60 9.17 -16.21
C ASN A 122 16.95 10.08 -17.40
N ASN A 123 17.84 11.04 -17.18
CA ASN A 123 18.41 11.91 -18.23
C ASN A 123 19.46 11.18 -19.07
N ASN A 124 19.54 9.87 -18.97
CA ASN A 124 20.48 9.07 -19.76
C ASN A 124 19.74 7.98 -20.53
N GLN A 125 19.14 8.37 -21.64
CA GLN A 125 19.16 7.65 -22.92
C GLN A 125 18.09 8.19 -23.88
N TYR A 126 18.36 9.37 -24.45
CA TYR A 126 17.92 9.63 -25.80
C TYR A 126 19.05 10.34 -26.54
N SER A 127 20.07 9.59 -26.91
CA SER A 127 20.91 9.96 -28.05
C SER A 127 20.08 9.69 -29.30
N THR A 128 19.40 10.70 -29.78
CA THR A 128 19.02 10.76 -31.18
C THR A 128 19.31 12.14 -31.70
N THR A 129 20.30 12.10 -32.51
CA THR A 129 20.73 13.06 -33.51
C THR A 129 19.61 13.94 -34.08
N ASN A 130 19.96 15.23 -34.15
CA ASN A 130 19.60 16.21 -35.17
C ASN A 130 18.41 17.16 -34.99
N ASN A 131 18.85 18.40 -34.88
CA ASN A 131 18.45 19.60 -35.59
C ASN A 131 17.44 20.56 -34.96
N ILE A 132 18.04 21.65 -34.48
CA ILE A 132 17.74 23.08 -34.77
C ILE A 132 16.27 23.50 -34.64
N GLY A 133 16.04 24.28 -33.62
CA GLY A 133 14.82 25.07 -33.48
C GLY A 133 14.82 25.87 -32.17
N ASN A 134 15.41 27.08 -32.25
CA ASN A 134 15.38 28.12 -31.25
C ASN A 134 13.92 28.42 -30.86
N SER A 135 13.52 28.23 -29.62
CA SER A 135 12.38 28.95 -29.08
C SER A 135 12.48 29.05 -27.57
N ASN A 136 12.77 30.25 -27.12
CA ASN A 136 12.67 30.71 -25.74
C ASN A 136 11.23 30.53 -25.23
N ASN A 137 11.00 29.57 -24.37
CA ASN A 137 9.89 29.63 -23.45
C ASN A 137 10.32 28.96 -22.16
N ALA A 138 10.67 29.75 -21.17
CA ALA A 138 10.79 29.40 -19.78
C ALA A 138 9.37 29.09 -19.26
N GLY A 139 8.88 27.89 -19.58
CA GLY A 139 7.66 27.31 -19.04
C GLY A 139 8.02 26.34 -17.92
N ASN A 140 7.55 26.70 -16.76
CA ASN A 140 7.53 25.97 -15.50
C ASN A 140 7.58 24.43 -15.72
N VAL A 141 8.75 23.81 -15.57
CA VAL A 141 8.89 22.36 -15.58
C VAL A 141 8.39 21.87 -14.23
N SER A 142 7.11 21.60 -14.14
CA SER A 142 6.55 20.85 -13.04
C SER A 142 7.32 19.53 -12.96
N ASN A 143 8.07 19.34 -11.90
CA ASN A 143 8.82 18.12 -11.61
C ASN A 143 7.79 17.00 -11.35
N VAL A 144 7.40 16.27 -12.41
CA VAL A 144 6.37 15.24 -12.36
C VAL A 144 7.08 13.88 -12.25
N MET A 145 6.85 13.19 -11.16
CA MET A 145 7.42 11.86 -10.94
C MET A 145 6.67 10.81 -11.76
N ARG A 146 7.37 10.07 -12.61
CA ARG A 146 6.81 8.95 -13.37
C ARG A 146 7.03 7.64 -12.64
N ILE A 147 5.95 6.91 -12.36
CA ILE A 147 5.95 5.58 -11.75
C ILE A 147 5.38 4.57 -12.75
N THR A 148 5.92 3.37 -12.77
CA THR A 148 5.32 2.22 -13.47
C THR A 148 4.78 1.25 -12.42
N HIS A 149 3.47 1.04 -12.41
CA HIS A 149 2.78 0.12 -11.51
C HIS A 149 2.40 -1.15 -12.27
N GLN A 150 2.76 -2.31 -11.73
CA GLN A 150 2.31 -3.60 -12.25
C GLN A 150 1.01 -4.00 -11.53
N VAL A 151 -0.05 -4.20 -12.30
CA VAL A 151 -1.39 -4.55 -11.81
C VAL A 151 -1.41 -5.96 -11.22
N ASN A 152 -1.95 -6.13 -10.03
CA ASN A 152 -2.22 -7.44 -9.44
C ASN A 152 -3.70 -7.85 -9.63
N ASN A 153 -4.07 -9.06 -9.15
CA ASN A 153 -5.35 -9.72 -9.50
C ASN A 153 -6.65 -9.00 -9.09
N GLU A 154 -6.57 -7.94 -8.28
CA GLU A 154 -7.77 -7.30 -7.70
C GLU A 154 -7.78 -5.78 -7.90
N GLN A 155 -6.92 -5.23 -8.77
CA GLN A 155 -6.79 -3.78 -8.93
C GLN A 155 -7.50 -3.27 -10.18
N ASN A 156 -8.14 -2.11 -10.04
CA ASN A 156 -8.71 -1.34 -11.13
C ASN A 156 -8.16 0.10 -11.12
N VAL A 157 -8.41 0.86 -12.18
CA VAL A 157 -7.92 2.24 -12.30
C VAL A 157 -8.39 3.13 -11.15
N THR A 158 -9.58 2.90 -10.60
CA THR A 158 -10.12 3.69 -9.48
C THR A 158 -9.31 3.47 -8.20
N GLU A 159 -8.88 2.23 -7.95
CA GLU A 159 -8.02 1.91 -6.82
C GLU A 159 -6.62 2.49 -6.96
N LEU A 160 -6.07 2.41 -8.18
CA LEU A 160 -4.78 3.05 -8.47
C LEU A 160 -4.87 4.58 -8.30
N ALA A 161 -5.94 5.20 -8.79
CA ALA A 161 -6.17 6.63 -8.62
C ALA A 161 -6.18 7.05 -7.14
N LYS A 162 -6.87 6.28 -6.29
CA LYS A 162 -6.87 6.49 -4.83
C LYS A 162 -5.51 6.24 -4.22
N MET A 163 -4.82 5.17 -4.63
CA MET A 163 -3.51 4.78 -4.11
C MET A 163 -2.45 5.85 -4.37
N TYR A 164 -2.48 6.46 -5.53
CA TYR A 164 -1.48 7.44 -5.97
C TYR A 164 -1.93 8.90 -5.80
N GLY A 165 -3.17 9.15 -5.36
CA GLY A 165 -3.71 10.50 -5.18
C GLY A 165 -3.86 11.27 -6.49
N VAL A 166 -4.14 10.57 -7.59
CA VAL A 166 -4.32 11.15 -8.94
C VAL A 166 -5.72 10.88 -9.45
N SER A 167 -6.16 11.57 -10.49
CA SER A 167 -7.48 11.34 -11.06
C SER A 167 -7.52 10.08 -11.93
N VAL A 168 -8.67 9.40 -11.96
CA VAL A 168 -8.92 8.27 -12.86
C VAL A 168 -8.71 8.69 -14.31
N ALA A 169 -9.18 9.89 -14.68
CA ALA A 169 -9.07 10.43 -16.03
C ALA A 169 -7.61 10.60 -16.47
N ASP A 170 -6.75 11.03 -15.55
CA ASP A 170 -5.31 11.18 -15.83
C ASP A 170 -4.64 9.84 -16.07
N ILE A 171 -4.92 8.82 -15.25
CA ILE A 171 -4.36 7.47 -15.47
C ILE A 171 -4.80 6.91 -16.81
N LEU A 172 -6.09 7.02 -17.16
CA LEU A 172 -6.59 6.58 -18.46
C LEU A 172 -5.88 7.30 -19.60
N LYS A 173 -5.74 8.63 -19.52
CA LYS A 173 -5.07 9.46 -20.52
C LYS A 173 -3.58 9.10 -20.67
N TRP A 174 -2.84 8.93 -19.59
CA TRP A 174 -1.41 8.61 -19.62
C TRP A 174 -1.14 7.24 -20.24
N ASN A 175 -2.06 6.31 -20.06
CA ASN A 175 -1.92 4.93 -20.56
C ASN A 175 -2.72 4.63 -21.82
N LYS A 176 -3.38 5.66 -22.41
CA LYS A 176 -4.25 5.51 -23.59
C LYS A 176 -5.33 4.43 -23.41
N LEU A 177 -5.85 4.31 -22.18
CA LEU A 177 -6.89 3.36 -21.86
C LEU A 177 -8.27 3.96 -22.13
N THR A 178 -9.14 3.16 -22.74
CA THR A 178 -10.56 3.53 -23.00
C THR A 178 -11.50 2.96 -21.94
N ASN A 179 -11.03 2.01 -21.13
CA ASN A 179 -11.79 1.30 -20.11
C ASN A 179 -11.01 1.30 -18.77
N PRO A 180 -11.67 1.49 -17.62
CA PRO A 180 -11.03 1.42 -16.30
C PRO A 180 -10.66 0.00 -15.83
N ALA A 181 -11.09 -1.05 -16.56
CA ALA A 181 -10.69 -2.42 -16.26
C ALA A 181 -9.22 -2.65 -16.60
N LEU A 182 -8.50 -3.27 -15.68
CA LEU A 182 -7.09 -3.62 -15.84
C LEU A 182 -6.92 -5.14 -15.83
N THR A 183 -5.88 -5.62 -16.51
CA THR A 183 -5.52 -7.04 -16.49
C THR A 183 -4.33 -7.28 -15.55
N PRO A 184 -4.33 -8.40 -14.81
CA PRO A 184 -3.18 -8.77 -13.97
C PRO A 184 -1.89 -8.83 -14.79
N GLY A 185 -0.81 -8.27 -14.23
CA GLY A 185 0.48 -8.17 -14.91
C GLY A 185 0.64 -6.96 -15.84
N GLN A 186 -0.42 -6.22 -16.12
CA GLN A 186 -0.36 -4.99 -16.93
C GLN A 186 0.47 -3.91 -16.24
N ASN A 187 1.33 -3.22 -17.00
CA ASN A 187 2.10 -2.08 -16.51
C ASN A 187 1.35 -0.77 -16.77
N ILE A 188 1.08 -0.03 -15.71
CA ILE A 188 0.38 1.26 -15.75
C ILE A 188 1.34 2.38 -15.37
N ILE A 189 1.43 3.39 -16.25
CA ILE A 189 2.22 4.59 -16.02
C ILE A 189 1.39 5.60 -15.24
N ILE A 190 1.96 6.10 -14.15
CA ILE A 190 1.33 7.08 -13.28
C ILE A 190 2.31 8.23 -13.07
N TYR A 191 1.82 9.47 -13.20
CA TYR A 191 2.58 10.69 -12.94
C TYR A 191 2.08 11.32 -11.64
N LEU A 192 2.98 11.48 -10.66
CA LEU A 192 2.66 12.11 -9.38
C LEU A 192 3.02 13.59 -9.45
N PRO A 193 2.10 14.50 -9.06
CA PRO A 193 2.45 15.90 -8.82
C PRO A 193 3.37 15.99 -7.59
N ASN A 194 4.35 16.85 -7.66
CA ASN A 194 5.21 17.21 -6.51
C ASN A 194 4.43 18.02 -5.48
#